data_19a8828c080c42a623ae467bd6c3a741
#
_entry.id   19a8828c080c42a623ae467bd6c3a741
#
_cell.length_a   1.000
_cell.length_b   1.000
_cell.length_c   1.000
_cell.angle_alpha   90.00
_cell.angle_beta   90.00
_cell.angle_gamma   90.00
#
_symmetry.space_group_name_H-M   'P 1'
#
loop_
_entity.id
_entity.type
_entity.pdbx_description
1 polymer ?
#
loop_
_entity_poly.entity_id
_entity_poly.type
_entity_poly.pdbx_seq_one_letter_code
_entity_poly.pdbx_strand_id
1 'polypeptide(L)'
;MNFIQKNWKGILVCLVMAVPCWLLGQRFPIVGGPVFGILAGMIVTLLWHDKSAAQPGISFVSKKVLQYAVILLGFGMNLSVIWQTGKQSLPIILVTITTSLVVSWLLHKLLHIPGKISTLVGVGSSICGGSAVAATASVIDADDEEVAQAISVIFFFNMLAAIFFPALGALLGFSTTNGEAFGIFAGTAINDTSSVTAAASTWDSLYGLGSQTLDKAVTVKLTRTLAIIPITLVLAFVRTKRAKTDGTKVNFKKIFPMFILYFLLASVITTICVSAGVSASVFAPLKTLSKFLIVMAMCAVGLNTNIVKLVRTGGKPLIMGFCCWVGIAGMSLLMQHVLGIW
;
A
#
# COMPACT_ATOMS: atom_id res chain seq x y z
N MET A 1 -2.08 -27.75 -14.99
CA MET A 1 -3.18 -27.47 -14.01
C MET A 1 -3.82 -26.14 -14.38
N ASN A 2 -5.14 -26.15 -14.61
CA ASN A 2 -5.88 -24.93 -14.93
C ASN A 2 -5.79 -23.93 -13.76
N PHE A 3 -5.73 -22.60 -14.08
CA PHE A 3 -5.68 -21.51 -13.11
C PHE A 3 -6.71 -21.69 -11.98
N ILE A 4 -7.92 -22.10 -12.31
CA ILE A 4 -9.02 -22.34 -11.36
C ILE A 4 -8.64 -23.43 -10.36
N GLN A 5 -8.15 -24.58 -10.85
CA GLN A 5 -7.79 -25.72 -9.98
C GLN A 5 -6.70 -25.37 -8.97
N LYS A 6 -5.81 -24.43 -9.30
CA LYS A 6 -4.71 -24.01 -8.42
C LYS A 6 -5.15 -22.99 -7.37
N ASN A 7 -6.08 -22.10 -7.69
CA ASN A 7 -6.36 -20.93 -6.85
C ASN A 7 -7.70 -21.00 -6.10
N TRP A 8 -8.66 -21.84 -6.51
CA TRP A 8 -10.03 -21.79 -6.03
C TRP A 8 -10.16 -21.96 -4.50
N LYS A 9 -9.35 -22.84 -3.89
CA LYS A 9 -9.38 -23.07 -2.43
C LYS A 9 -9.05 -21.80 -1.65
N GLY A 10 -7.98 -21.11 -2.01
CA GLY A 10 -7.59 -19.87 -1.36
C GLY A 10 -8.55 -18.71 -1.64
N ILE A 11 -9.09 -18.62 -2.86
CA ILE A 11 -10.12 -17.63 -3.23
C ILE A 11 -11.38 -17.87 -2.39
N LEU A 12 -11.83 -19.11 -2.27
CA LEU A 12 -13.01 -19.47 -1.48
C LEU A 12 -12.83 -19.12 0.00
N VAL A 13 -11.70 -19.46 0.59
CA VAL A 13 -11.39 -19.11 1.99
C VAL A 13 -11.45 -17.62 2.20
N CYS A 14 -10.80 -16.83 1.33
CA CYS A 14 -10.82 -15.37 1.44
C CYS A 14 -12.24 -14.79 1.27
N LEU A 15 -13.05 -15.37 0.37
CA LEU A 15 -14.43 -14.96 0.17
C LEU A 15 -15.31 -15.23 1.40
N VAL A 16 -15.22 -16.46 1.95
CA VAL A 16 -15.96 -16.87 3.16
C VAL A 16 -15.59 -15.99 4.35
N MET A 17 -14.32 -15.60 4.48
CA MET A 17 -13.89 -14.67 5.54
C MET A 17 -14.32 -13.22 5.26
N ALA A 18 -14.36 -12.81 3.99
CA ALA A 18 -14.69 -11.44 3.63
C ALA A 18 -16.14 -11.08 3.96
N VAL A 19 -17.10 -12.01 3.79
CA VAL A 19 -18.52 -11.74 4.05
C VAL A 19 -18.77 -11.32 5.51
N PRO A 20 -18.39 -12.11 6.54
CA PRO A 20 -18.60 -11.68 7.92
C PRO A 20 -17.78 -10.42 8.27
N CYS A 21 -16.55 -10.25 7.75
CA CYS A 21 -15.75 -9.03 7.99
C CYS A 21 -16.40 -7.79 7.37
N TRP A 22 -17.03 -7.93 6.20
CA TRP A 22 -17.80 -6.86 5.56
C TRP A 22 -19.01 -6.46 6.39
N LEU A 23 -19.80 -7.43 6.87
CA LEU A 23 -20.96 -7.19 7.71
C LEU A 23 -20.58 -6.58 9.07
N LEU A 24 -19.51 -7.10 9.68
CA LEU A 24 -18.99 -6.53 10.94
C LEU A 24 -18.48 -5.09 10.73
N GLY A 25 -17.82 -4.81 9.61
CA GLY A 25 -17.39 -3.46 9.28
C GLY A 25 -18.52 -2.47 9.10
N GLN A 26 -19.67 -2.92 8.57
CA GLN A 26 -20.88 -2.09 8.51
C GLN A 26 -21.50 -1.87 9.90
N ARG A 27 -21.44 -2.87 10.78
CA ARG A 27 -22.00 -2.78 12.15
C ARG A 27 -21.09 -2.01 13.11
N PHE A 28 -19.77 -2.09 12.92
CA PHE A 28 -18.75 -1.44 13.74
C PHE A 28 -17.85 -0.55 12.88
N PRO A 29 -18.31 0.61 12.42
CA PRO A 29 -17.55 1.51 11.55
C PRO A 29 -16.20 1.96 12.13
N ILE A 30 -16.11 2.04 13.48
CA ILE A 30 -14.89 2.43 14.21
C ILE A 30 -13.69 1.56 13.84
N VAL A 31 -13.92 0.25 13.62
CA VAL A 31 -12.85 -0.69 13.25
C VAL A 31 -12.74 -0.79 11.73
N GLY A 32 -13.88 -0.80 11.03
CA GLY A 32 -13.96 -0.93 9.58
C GLY A 32 -13.73 -2.36 9.06
N GLY A 33 -14.39 -2.68 7.94
CA GLY A 33 -14.31 -4.01 7.32
C GLY A 33 -12.87 -4.46 6.97
N PRO A 34 -12.03 -3.60 6.39
CA PRO A 34 -10.67 -3.97 6.05
C PRO A 34 -9.81 -4.37 7.25
N VAL A 35 -9.95 -3.68 8.38
CA VAL A 35 -9.21 -4.02 9.62
C VAL A 35 -9.71 -5.32 10.20
N PHE A 36 -11.03 -5.56 10.24
CA PHE A 36 -11.58 -6.88 10.61
C PHE A 36 -11.01 -7.99 9.74
N GLY A 37 -10.89 -7.74 8.43
CA GLY A 37 -10.29 -8.69 7.49
C GLY A 37 -8.83 -9.03 7.83
N ILE A 38 -8.00 -8.03 8.10
CA ILE A 38 -6.59 -8.23 8.49
C ILE A 38 -6.52 -9.04 9.79
N LEU A 39 -7.22 -8.61 10.83
CA LEU A 39 -7.18 -9.25 12.15
C LEU A 39 -7.69 -10.68 12.10
N ALA A 40 -8.84 -10.93 11.44
CA ALA A 40 -9.37 -12.27 11.26
C ALA A 40 -8.39 -13.18 10.51
N GLY A 41 -7.78 -12.68 9.42
CA GLY A 41 -6.76 -13.42 8.68
C GLY A 41 -5.55 -13.78 9.52
N MET A 42 -5.06 -12.86 10.37
CA MET A 42 -3.95 -13.10 11.28
C MET A 42 -4.30 -14.15 12.34
N ILE A 43 -5.49 -14.08 12.96
CA ILE A 43 -5.96 -15.06 13.94
C ILE A 43 -6.04 -16.45 13.30
N VAL A 44 -6.63 -16.54 12.11
CA VAL A 44 -6.69 -17.82 11.37
C VAL A 44 -5.29 -18.34 11.06
N THR A 45 -4.33 -17.45 10.76
CA THR A 45 -2.92 -17.85 10.51
C THR A 45 -2.24 -18.48 11.72
N LEU A 46 -2.58 -18.03 12.92
CA LEU A 46 -2.04 -18.63 14.16
C LEU A 46 -2.59 -20.06 14.40
N LEU A 47 -3.82 -20.31 13.95
CA LEU A 47 -4.50 -21.61 14.13
C LEU A 47 -4.28 -22.58 12.96
N TRP A 48 -4.17 -22.05 11.76
CA TRP A 48 -4.03 -22.83 10.52
C TRP A 48 -2.57 -22.85 10.04
N HIS A 49 -1.83 -23.85 10.49
CA HIS A 49 -0.39 -23.95 10.22
C HIS A 49 -0.07 -24.39 8.79
N ASP A 50 -0.83 -25.35 8.25
CA ASP A 50 -0.61 -25.84 6.87
C ASP A 50 -1.65 -25.26 5.90
N LYS A 51 -1.26 -24.20 5.20
CA LYS A 51 -2.04 -23.51 4.17
C LYS A 51 -1.58 -23.85 2.75
N SER A 52 -0.70 -24.83 2.56
CA SER A 52 -0.04 -25.13 1.28
C SER A 52 -1.04 -25.25 0.12
N ALA A 53 -2.16 -25.95 0.34
CA ALA A 53 -3.21 -26.16 -0.66
C ALA A 53 -4.02 -24.88 -1.01
N ALA A 54 -4.10 -23.89 -0.12
CA ALA A 54 -4.83 -22.64 -0.30
C ALA A 54 -3.89 -21.46 -0.65
N GLN A 55 -2.61 -21.60 -0.36
CA GLN A 55 -1.61 -20.53 -0.47
C GLN A 55 -1.55 -19.85 -1.85
N PRO A 56 -1.62 -20.55 -2.99
CA PRO A 56 -1.63 -19.89 -4.29
C PRO A 56 -2.83 -18.96 -4.47
N GLY A 57 -4.02 -19.37 -4.03
CA GLY A 57 -5.23 -18.56 -4.08
C GLY A 57 -5.20 -17.37 -3.12
N ILE A 58 -4.71 -17.56 -1.88
CA ILE A 58 -4.52 -16.48 -0.91
C ILE A 58 -3.56 -15.42 -1.49
N SER A 59 -2.44 -15.84 -2.07
CA SER A 59 -1.47 -14.93 -2.69
C SER A 59 -2.03 -14.23 -3.94
N PHE A 60 -2.91 -14.90 -4.69
CA PHE A 60 -3.64 -14.28 -5.80
C PHE A 60 -4.59 -13.19 -5.29
N VAL A 61 -5.37 -13.47 -4.24
CA VAL A 61 -6.33 -12.51 -3.67
C VAL A 61 -5.61 -11.29 -3.10
N SER A 62 -4.57 -11.48 -2.29
CA SER A 62 -3.84 -10.37 -1.67
C SER A 62 -3.16 -9.44 -2.68
N LYS A 63 -2.81 -9.92 -3.87
CA LYS A 63 -2.10 -9.14 -4.89
C LYS A 63 -3.01 -8.74 -6.05
N LYS A 64 -3.63 -9.70 -6.72
CA LYS A 64 -4.37 -9.46 -7.97
C LYS A 64 -5.78 -8.94 -7.72
N VAL A 65 -6.52 -9.52 -6.78
CA VAL A 65 -7.86 -9.02 -6.44
C VAL A 65 -7.80 -7.61 -5.89
N LEU A 66 -6.78 -7.28 -5.08
CA LEU A 66 -6.53 -5.91 -4.64
C LEU A 66 -6.27 -4.95 -5.82
N GLN A 67 -5.46 -5.37 -6.81
CA GLN A 67 -5.22 -4.56 -8.00
C GLN A 67 -6.53 -4.32 -8.78
N TYR A 68 -7.39 -5.33 -8.91
CA TYR A 68 -8.70 -5.19 -9.55
C TYR A 68 -9.62 -4.25 -8.76
N ALA A 69 -9.61 -4.34 -7.41
CA ALA A 69 -10.35 -3.41 -6.57
C ALA A 69 -9.91 -1.96 -6.81
N VAL A 70 -8.60 -1.70 -6.86
CA VAL A 70 -8.06 -0.36 -7.14
C VAL A 70 -8.44 0.12 -8.55
N ILE A 71 -8.42 -0.74 -9.57
CA ILE A 71 -8.87 -0.38 -10.93
C ILE A 71 -10.35 0.03 -10.90
N LEU A 72 -11.19 -0.72 -10.19
CA LEU A 72 -12.63 -0.42 -10.06
C LEU A 72 -12.89 0.91 -9.34
N LEU A 73 -12.03 1.34 -8.41
CA LEU A 73 -12.12 2.68 -7.81
C LEU A 73 -11.99 3.78 -8.86
N GLY A 74 -11.19 3.57 -9.90
CA GLY A 74 -11.02 4.53 -10.99
C GLY A 74 -12.34 4.92 -11.68
N PHE A 75 -13.30 4.00 -11.76
CA PHE A 75 -14.64 4.29 -12.32
C PHE A 75 -15.47 5.27 -11.46
N GLY A 76 -15.03 5.60 -10.29
CA GLY A 76 -15.68 6.60 -9.43
C GLY A 76 -14.97 7.95 -9.40
N MET A 77 -13.92 8.14 -10.20
CA MET A 77 -13.04 9.30 -10.11
C MET A 77 -12.98 10.07 -11.43
N ASN A 78 -12.95 11.40 -11.31
CA ASN A 78 -12.70 12.29 -12.44
C ASN A 78 -11.19 12.54 -12.60
N LEU A 79 -10.71 12.59 -13.85
CA LEU A 79 -9.30 12.79 -14.16
C LEU A 79 -8.75 14.13 -13.63
N SER A 80 -9.57 15.18 -13.58
CA SER A 80 -9.17 16.47 -13.01
C SER A 80 -8.87 16.36 -11.51
N VAL A 81 -9.65 15.58 -10.77
CA VAL A 81 -9.44 15.31 -9.34
C VAL A 81 -8.12 14.56 -9.13
N ILE A 82 -7.83 13.57 -9.97
CA ILE A 82 -6.56 12.83 -9.93
C ILE A 82 -5.37 13.78 -10.15
N TRP A 83 -5.47 14.65 -11.15
CA TRP A 83 -4.43 15.62 -11.46
C TRP A 83 -4.18 16.63 -10.33
N GLN A 84 -5.25 17.20 -9.78
CA GLN A 84 -5.18 18.13 -8.65
C GLN A 84 -4.57 17.47 -7.40
N THR A 85 -5.05 16.27 -7.06
CA THR A 85 -4.53 15.50 -5.94
C THR A 85 -3.05 15.17 -6.11
N GLY A 86 -2.65 14.78 -7.33
CA GLY A 86 -1.24 14.52 -7.65
C GLY A 86 -0.36 15.74 -7.43
N LYS A 87 -0.77 16.92 -7.94
CA LYS A 87 -0.05 18.17 -7.74
C LYS A 87 0.06 18.57 -6.26
N GLN A 88 -1.05 18.48 -5.53
CA GLN A 88 -1.12 18.85 -4.12
C GLN A 88 -0.22 17.97 -3.25
N SER A 89 -0.17 16.67 -3.53
CA SER A 89 0.59 15.71 -2.74
C SER A 89 2.07 15.60 -3.14
N LEU A 90 2.45 16.08 -4.33
CA LEU A 90 3.81 15.92 -4.85
C LEU A 90 4.91 16.44 -3.92
N PRO A 91 4.81 17.66 -3.34
CA PRO A 91 5.82 18.15 -2.40
C PRO A 91 5.97 17.24 -1.18
N ILE A 92 4.85 16.77 -0.62
CA ILE A 92 4.84 15.85 0.53
C ILE A 92 5.48 14.52 0.15
N ILE A 93 5.15 13.99 -1.03
CA ILE A 93 5.72 12.75 -1.55
C ILE A 93 7.24 12.86 -1.67
N LEU A 94 7.75 13.94 -2.26
CA LEU A 94 9.19 14.15 -2.42
C LEU A 94 9.93 14.22 -1.07
N VAL A 95 9.37 14.95 -0.11
CA VAL A 95 9.95 15.07 1.23
C VAL A 95 9.91 13.73 1.96
N THR A 96 8.79 13.02 1.94
CA THR A 96 8.67 11.71 2.62
C THR A 96 9.56 10.64 2.00
N ILE A 97 9.74 10.61 0.68
CA ILE A 97 10.72 9.74 0.01
C ILE A 97 12.14 10.07 0.48
N THR A 98 12.53 11.33 0.42
CA THR A 98 13.85 11.79 0.84
C THR A 98 14.12 11.45 2.30
N THR A 99 13.14 11.68 3.18
CA THR A 99 13.23 11.33 4.61
C THR A 99 13.52 9.86 4.82
N SER A 100 12.78 8.98 4.16
CA SER A 100 13.00 7.53 4.29
C SER A 100 14.41 7.13 3.84
N LEU A 101 14.86 7.64 2.70
CA LEU A 101 16.19 7.34 2.15
C LEU A 101 17.31 7.87 3.06
N VAL A 102 17.16 9.09 3.58
CA VAL A 102 18.13 9.69 4.50
C VAL A 102 18.17 8.95 5.83
N VAL A 103 17.02 8.66 6.42
CA VAL A 103 16.94 7.89 7.69
C VAL A 103 17.56 6.51 7.53
N SER A 104 17.25 5.79 6.46
CA SER A 104 17.81 4.46 6.24
C SER A 104 19.33 4.50 6.01
N TRP A 105 19.84 5.51 5.28
CA TRP A 105 21.26 5.72 5.08
C TRP A 105 22.00 6.08 6.39
N LEU A 106 21.41 6.96 7.20
CA LEU A 106 21.97 7.35 8.50
C LEU A 106 22.06 6.15 9.43
N LEU A 107 20.97 5.38 9.55
CA LEU A 107 20.92 4.19 10.41
C LEU A 107 21.79 3.03 9.88
N HIS A 108 21.98 2.92 8.57
CA HIS A 108 22.99 2.01 8.00
C HIS A 108 24.37 2.29 8.61
N LYS A 109 24.77 3.56 8.66
CA LYS A 109 26.06 3.95 9.24
C LYS A 109 26.12 3.79 10.75
N LEU A 110 25.06 4.22 11.46
CA LEU A 110 25.03 4.22 12.93
C LEU A 110 24.91 2.81 13.53
N LEU A 111 24.03 1.97 12.95
CA LEU A 111 23.74 0.64 13.48
C LEU A 111 24.52 -0.48 12.77
N HIS A 112 25.37 -0.12 11.78
CA HIS A 112 26.14 -1.07 10.97
C HIS A 112 25.25 -2.16 10.35
N ILE A 113 24.08 -1.75 9.81
CA ILE A 113 23.16 -2.65 9.10
C ILE A 113 23.73 -2.92 7.70
N PRO A 114 23.67 -4.14 7.17
CA PRO A 114 24.14 -4.43 5.81
C PRO A 114 23.55 -3.48 4.78
N GLY A 115 24.37 -2.98 3.86
CA GLY A 115 23.98 -1.93 2.90
C GLY A 115 22.82 -2.33 2.00
N LYS A 116 22.74 -3.61 1.60
CA LYS A 116 21.63 -4.12 0.79
C LYS A 116 20.32 -4.08 1.56
N ILE A 117 20.28 -4.59 2.80
CA ILE A 117 19.09 -4.56 3.66
C ILE A 117 18.65 -3.11 3.90
N SER A 118 19.60 -2.22 4.22
CA SER A 118 19.33 -0.80 4.43
C SER A 118 18.71 -0.15 3.18
N THR A 119 19.27 -0.41 2.01
CA THR A 119 18.72 0.11 0.75
C THR A 119 17.33 -0.44 0.48
N LEU A 120 17.11 -1.74 0.70
CA LEU A 120 15.79 -2.36 0.51
C LEU A 120 14.73 -1.80 1.46
N VAL A 121 15.05 -1.63 2.76
CA VAL A 121 14.14 -1.05 3.74
C VAL A 121 13.87 0.42 3.42
N GLY A 122 14.92 1.20 3.11
CA GLY A 122 14.79 2.62 2.77
C GLY A 122 13.95 2.86 1.52
N VAL A 123 14.24 2.16 0.42
CA VAL A 123 13.48 2.28 -0.84
C VAL A 123 12.07 1.71 -0.69
N GLY A 124 11.91 0.58 -0.03
CA GLY A 124 10.60 -0.02 0.21
C GLY A 124 9.71 0.88 1.04
N SER A 125 10.23 1.46 2.13
CA SER A 125 9.50 2.42 2.96
C SER A 125 9.24 3.75 2.23
N SER A 126 10.10 4.13 1.30
CA SER A 126 9.95 5.40 0.56
C SER A 126 8.90 5.38 -0.53
N ILE A 127 8.52 4.23 -1.10
CA ILE A 127 7.65 4.16 -2.29
C ILE A 127 6.37 3.37 -2.02
N CYS A 128 6.43 2.04 -2.27
CA CYS A 128 5.23 1.18 -2.25
C CYS A 128 5.45 -0.18 -1.55
N GLY A 129 6.38 -0.25 -0.63
CA GLY A 129 6.63 -1.46 0.15
C GLY A 129 7.28 -2.57 -0.67
N GLY A 130 6.68 -3.75 -0.64
CA GLY A 130 7.23 -4.96 -1.23
C GLY A 130 7.53 -4.88 -2.73
N SER A 131 6.74 -4.14 -3.53
CA SER A 131 7.00 -3.97 -4.97
C SER A 131 8.28 -3.20 -5.22
N ALA A 132 8.54 -2.15 -4.42
CA ALA A 132 9.77 -1.37 -4.51
C ALA A 132 10.99 -2.19 -4.06
N VAL A 133 10.84 -3.01 -3.00
CA VAL A 133 11.87 -3.95 -2.57
C VAL A 133 12.20 -4.94 -3.67
N ALA A 134 11.21 -5.59 -4.28
CA ALA A 134 11.42 -6.57 -5.33
C ALA A 134 12.12 -5.98 -6.58
N ALA A 135 11.70 -4.77 -6.99
CA ALA A 135 12.34 -4.06 -8.10
C ALA A 135 13.78 -3.67 -7.77
N THR A 136 14.02 -3.17 -6.55
CA THR A 136 15.36 -2.75 -6.10
C THR A 136 16.29 -3.95 -5.91
N ALA A 137 15.79 -5.06 -5.37
CA ALA A 137 16.55 -6.27 -5.12
C ALA A 137 17.24 -6.79 -6.39
N SER A 138 16.52 -6.81 -7.51
CA SER A 138 17.07 -7.22 -8.81
C SER A 138 18.13 -6.25 -9.34
N VAL A 139 18.09 -4.97 -8.93
CA VAL A 139 19.08 -3.95 -9.33
C VAL A 139 20.33 -4.03 -8.49
N ILE A 140 20.24 -4.36 -7.19
CA ILE A 140 21.39 -4.38 -6.27
C ILE A 140 21.93 -5.80 -5.99
N ASP A 141 21.41 -6.84 -6.67
CA ASP A 141 21.69 -8.28 -6.45
C ASP A 141 21.55 -8.66 -4.98
N ALA A 142 20.42 -8.29 -4.38
CA ALA A 142 20.08 -8.74 -3.04
C ALA A 142 19.66 -10.21 -3.07
N ASP A 143 20.05 -10.97 -2.04
CA ASP A 143 19.63 -12.36 -1.91
C ASP A 143 18.20 -12.46 -1.34
N ASP A 144 17.65 -13.68 -1.42
CA ASP A 144 16.24 -13.92 -1.00
C ASP A 144 16.03 -13.68 0.50
N GLU A 145 17.05 -13.87 1.34
CA GLU A 145 16.97 -13.65 2.79
C GLU A 145 16.91 -12.15 3.10
N GLU A 146 17.78 -11.34 2.47
CA GLU A 146 17.79 -9.88 2.57
C GLU A 146 16.44 -9.28 2.11
N VAL A 147 15.90 -9.79 1.00
CA VAL A 147 14.60 -9.39 0.46
C VAL A 147 13.47 -9.76 1.41
N ALA A 148 13.46 -10.99 1.92
CA ALA A 148 12.43 -11.45 2.85
C ALA A 148 12.44 -10.67 4.15
N GLN A 149 13.62 -10.34 4.70
CA GLN A 149 13.78 -9.55 5.90
C GLN A 149 13.25 -8.11 5.70
N ALA A 150 13.64 -7.44 4.61
CA ALA A 150 13.20 -6.08 4.31
C ALA A 150 11.67 -6.02 4.12
N ILE A 151 11.11 -6.96 3.34
CA ILE A 151 9.66 -7.06 3.11
C ILE A 151 8.94 -7.26 4.44
N SER A 152 9.43 -8.16 5.29
CA SER A 152 8.81 -8.47 6.58
C SER A 152 8.72 -7.24 7.49
N VAL A 153 9.80 -6.48 7.61
CA VAL A 153 9.84 -5.24 8.39
C VAL A 153 8.83 -4.22 7.86
N ILE A 154 8.81 -3.99 6.56
CA ILE A 154 7.93 -3.01 5.94
C ILE A 154 6.45 -3.40 6.12
N PHE A 155 6.12 -4.66 5.90
CA PHE A 155 4.74 -5.16 6.09
C PHE A 155 4.29 -5.05 7.54
N PHE A 156 5.17 -5.30 8.50
CA PHE A 156 4.85 -5.14 9.92
C PHE A 156 4.38 -3.71 10.25
N PHE A 157 5.14 -2.69 9.85
CA PHE A 157 4.77 -1.31 10.13
C PHE A 157 3.58 -0.83 9.29
N ASN A 158 3.41 -1.33 8.08
CA ASN A 158 2.23 -1.05 7.28
C ASN A 158 0.95 -1.60 7.91
N MET A 159 1.00 -2.80 8.46
CA MET A 159 -0.12 -3.39 9.18
C MET A 159 -0.46 -2.57 10.44
N LEU A 160 0.54 -2.17 11.22
CA LEU A 160 0.33 -1.30 12.37
C LEU A 160 -0.30 0.04 11.93
N ALA A 161 0.18 0.63 10.83
CA ALA A 161 -0.39 1.86 10.28
C ALA A 161 -1.86 1.68 9.87
N ALA A 162 -2.21 0.58 9.21
CA ALA A 162 -3.58 0.30 8.80
C ALA A 162 -4.56 0.27 9.99
N ILE A 163 -4.10 -0.25 11.13
CA ILE A 163 -4.90 -0.41 12.34
C ILE A 163 -4.92 0.89 13.17
N PHE A 164 -3.76 1.52 13.37
CA PHE A 164 -3.62 2.60 14.35
C PHE A 164 -3.76 4.01 13.74
N PHE A 165 -3.50 4.23 12.46
CA PHE A 165 -3.56 5.57 11.87
C PHE A 165 -4.96 6.19 11.86
N PRO A 166 -6.07 5.45 11.67
CA PRO A 166 -7.39 6.05 11.83
C PRO A 166 -7.62 6.61 13.25
N ALA A 167 -7.21 5.88 14.29
CA ALA A 167 -7.30 6.37 15.67
C ALA A 167 -6.32 7.54 15.93
N LEU A 168 -5.09 7.45 15.42
CA LEU A 168 -4.12 8.53 15.49
C LEU A 168 -4.62 9.80 14.79
N GLY A 169 -5.24 9.67 13.61
CA GLY A 169 -5.82 10.78 12.88
C GLY A 169 -6.91 11.49 13.66
N ALA A 170 -7.79 10.74 14.36
CA ALA A 170 -8.78 11.31 15.24
C ALA A 170 -8.14 12.07 16.42
N LEU A 171 -7.10 11.52 17.04
CA LEU A 171 -6.37 12.17 18.14
C LEU A 171 -5.63 13.44 17.69
N LEU A 172 -5.12 13.47 16.47
CA LEU A 172 -4.44 14.63 15.89
C LEU A 172 -5.41 15.72 15.41
N GLY A 173 -6.73 15.46 15.41
CA GLY A 173 -7.74 16.44 15.04
C GLY A 173 -7.90 16.62 13.54
N PHE A 174 -7.66 15.60 12.72
CA PHE A 174 -8.01 15.65 11.30
C PHE A 174 -9.52 15.87 11.12
N SER A 175 -9.89 16.63 10.07
CA SER A 175 -11.29 16.90 9.76
C SER A 175 -12.08 15.61 9.59
N THR A 176 -13.19 15.50 10.32
CA THR A 176 -14.14 14.38 10.25
C THR A 176 -15.25 14.62 9.24
N THR A 177 -15.32 15.82 8.65
CA THR A 177 -16.35 16.22 7.68
C THR A 177 -15.89 16.09 6.25
N ASN A 178 -14.57 16.02 6.02
CA ASN A 178 -13.97 15.71 4.72
C ASN A 178 -12.79 14.77 4.90
N GLY A 179 -12.53 13.94 3.88
CA GLY A 179 -11.46 12.96 3.91
C GLY A 179 -10.12 13.45 3.34
N GLU A 180 -9.98 14.74 3.05
CA GLU A 180 -8.85 15.24 2.27
C GLU A 180 -7.52 15.12 3.02
N ALA A 181 -7.40 15.73 4.19
CA ALA A 181 -6.17 15.76 4.95
C ALA A 181 -5.74 14.35 5.40
N PHE A 182 -6.67 13.56 5.97
CA PHE A 182 -6.37 12.18 6.35
C PHE A 182 -6.05 11.30 5.13
N GLY A 183 -6.70 11.52 3.98
CA GLY A 183 -6.40 10.81 2.73
C GLY A 183 -4.98 11.09 2.23
N ILE A 184 -4.53 12.34 2.26
CA ILE A 184 -3.15 12.71 1.93
C ILE A 184 -2.18 12.10 2.93
N PHE A 185 -2.47 12.16 4.24
CA PHE A 185 -1.66 11.53 5.27
C PHE A 185 -1.53 10.03 5.05
N ALA A 186 -2.63 9.31 4.91
CA ALA A 186 -2.60 7.86 4.69
C ALA A 186 -1.83 7.49 3.40
N GLY A 187 -2.05 8.22 2.30
CA GLY A 187 -1.38 7.96 1.02
C GLY A 187 0.13 8.23 1.04
N THR A 188 0.59 9.18 1.85
CA THR A 188 2.01 9.58 1.95
C THR A 188 2.75 8.90 3.11
N ALA A 189 2.09 8.60 4.23
CA ALA A 189 2.71 8.02 5.43
C ALA A 189 2.71 6.49 5.45
N ILE A 190 1.74 5.83 4.82
CA ILE A 190 1.68 4.37 4.73
C ILE A 190 2.35 3.91 3.43
N ASN A 191 3.18 2.87 3.49
CA ASN A 191 4.01 2.49 2.34
C ASN A 191 3.33 1.52 1.38
N ASP A 192 2.47 0.64 1.86
CA ASP A 192 1.79 -0.37 1.05
C ASP A 192 0.37 0.05 0.67
N THR A 193 -0.03 -0.24 -0.58
CA THR A 193 -1.35 0.13 -1.10
C THR A 193 -2.48 -0.54 -0.32
N SER A 194 -2.29 -1.80 0.11
CA SER A 194 -3.30 -2.53 0.88
C SER A 194 -3.60 -1.84 2.21
N SER A 195 -2.56 -1.44 2.92
CA SER A 195 -2.67 -0.76 4.21
C SER A 195 -3.22 0.67 4.08
N VAL A 196 -2.87 1.37 2.99
CA VAL A 196 -3.48 2.67 2.65
C VAL A 196 -4.98 2.53 2.46
N THR A 197 -5.40 1.55 1.64
CA THR A 197 -6.83 1.32 1.39
C THR A 197 -7.58 0.91 2.65
N ALA A 198 -6.95 0.10 3.52
CA ALA A 198 -7.53 -0.29 4.80
C ALA A 198 -7.75 0.92 5.73
N ALA A 199 -6.70 1.73 5.97
CA ALA A 199 -6.78 2.90 6.83
C ALA A 199 -7.80 3.93 6.32
N ALA A 200 -7.73 4.25 5.03
CA ALA A 200 -8.61 5.24 4.42
C ALA A 200 -10.07 4.79 4.36
N SER A 201 -10.33 3.51 4.04
CA SER A 201 -11.69 2.95 4.06
C SER A 201 -12.26 2.87 5.48
N THR A 202 -11.41 2.62 6.49
CA THR A 202 -11.81 2.66 7.90
C THR A 202 -12.20 4.07 8.32
N TRP A 203 -11.44 5.10 7.91
CA TRP A 203 -11.77 6.51 8.14
C TRP A 203 -13.10 6.90 7.50
N ASP A 204 -13.30 6.53 6.24
CA ASP A 204 -14.57 6.76 5.53
C ASP A 204 -15.76 6.08 6.23
N SER A 205 -15.56 4.86 6.72
CA SER A 205 -16.61 4.12 7.45
C SER A 205 -16.92 4.75 8.80
N LEU A 206 -15.88 5.23 9.50
CA LEU A 206 -16.01 5.84 10.84
C LEU A 206 -16.81 7.14 10.80
N TYR A 207 -16.58 7.96 9.78
CA TYR A 207 -17.19 9.30 9.69
C TYR A 207 -18.24 9.44 8.59
N GLY A 208 -18.64 8.35 7.95
CA GLY A 208 -19.70 8.35 6.94
C GLY A 208 -19.35 9.12 5.66
N LEU A 209 -18.06 9.21 5.30
CA LEU A 209 -17.56 10.01 4.17
C LEU A 209 -17.70 9.31 2.81
N GLY A 210 -18.37 8.17 2.77
CA GLY A 210 -18.55 7.41 1.53
C GLY A 210 -17.24 6.79 1.05
N SER A 211 -16.53 7.42 0.14
CA SER A 211 -15.21 6.99 -0.35
C SER A 211 -14.23 8.15 -0.55
N GLN A 212 -14.50 9.30 0.04
CA GLN A 212 -13.70 10.51 -0.18
C GLN A 212 -12.24 10.31 0.24
N THR A 213 -12.04 9.78 1.44
CA THR A 213 -10.70 9.51 1.97
C THR A 213 -9.99 8.41 1.18
N LEU A 214 -10.70 7.34 0.84
CA LEU A 214 -10.16 6.22 0.07
C LEU A 214 -9.71 6.67 -1.32
N ASP A 215 -10.55 7.40 -2.04
CA ASP A 215 -10.27 7.92 -3.37
C ASP A 215 -9.01 8.84 -3.33
N LYS A 216 -8.95 9.75 -2.36
CA LYS A 216 -7.80 10.66 -2.17
C LYS A 216 -6.53 9.90 -1.83
N ALA A 217 -6.56 9.01 -0.84
CA ALA A 217 -5.41 8.26 -0.37
C ALA A 217 -4.83 7.34 -1.46
N VAL A 218 -5.70 6.65 -2.21
CA VAL A 218 -5.28 5.78 -3.32
C VAL A 218 -4.62 6.62 -4.42
N THR A 219 -5.20 7.76 -4.80
CA THR A 219 -4.61 8.64 -5.82
C THR A 219 -3.23 9.13 -5.42
N VAL A 220 -3.07 9.62 -4.18
CA VAL A 220 -1.77 10.02 -3.62
C VAL A 220 -0.78 8.86 -3.65
N LYS A 221 -1.21 7.69 -3.24
CA LYS A 221 -0.38 6.48 -3.21
C LYS A 221 0.06 6.04 -4.59
N LEU A 222 -0.83 6.05 -5.58
CA LEU A 222 -0.49 5.69 -6.96
C LEU A 222 0.50 6.69 -7.57
N THR A 223 0.33 7.99 -7.31
CA THR A 223 1.29 9.04 -7.70
C THR A 223 2.67 8.76 -7.10
N ARG A 224 2.75 8.42 -5.79
CA ARG A 224 4.00 8.07 -5.13
C ARG A 224 4.64 6.81 -5.72
N THR A 225 3.84 5.83 -6.12
CA THR A 225 4.33 4.57 -6.70
C THR A 225 5.10 4.79 -8.01
N LEU A 226 4.78 5.82 -8.77
CA LEU A 226 5.53 6.17 -9.99
C LEU A 226 6.99 6.53 -9.71
N ALA A 227 7.34 6.94 -8.49
CA ALA A 227 8.72 7.22 -8.09
C ALA A 227 9.65 5.99 -8.12
N ILE A 228 9.10 4.77 -8.24
CA ILE A 228 9.89 3.54 -8.42
C ILE A 228 10.78 3.62 -9.67
N ILE A 229 10.29 4.28 -10.73
CA ILE A 229 10.99 4.38 -12.01
C ILE A 229 12.29 5.20 -11.86
N PRO A 230 12.26 6.49 -11.45
CA PRO A 230 13.48 7.27 -11.32
C PRO A 230 14.43 6.71 -10.25
N ILE A 231 13.92 6.17 -9.14
CA ILE A 231 14.77 5.65 -8.05
C ILE A 231 15.52 4.39 -8.52
N THR A 232 14.84 3.43 -9.15
CA THR A 232 15.52 2.23 -9.66
C THR A 232 16.50 2.54 -10.78
N LEU A 233 16.23 3.56 -11.62
CA LEU A 233 17.18 4.04 -12.63
C LEU A 233 18.44 4.64 -12.01
N VAL A 234 18.30 5.49 -10.99
CA VAL A 234 19.44 6.07 -10.29
C VAL A 234 20.28 4.98 -9.63
N LEU A 235 19.65 4.02 -8.96
CA LEU A 235 20.36 2.88 -8.35
C LEU A 235 21.09 2.04 -9.39
N ALA A 236 20.45 1.74 -10.52
CA ALA A 236 21.09 1.01 -11.62
C ALA A 236 22.30 1.77 -12.18
N PHE A 237 22.16 3.09 -12.38
CA PHE A 237 23.25 3.94 -12.86
C PHE A 237 24.43 4.02 -11.89
N VAL A 238 24.16 4.20 -10.59
CA VAL A 238 25.20 4.23 -9.54
C VAL A 238 25.94 2.89 -9.49
N ARG A 239 25.22 1.79 -9.63
CA ARG A 239 25.80 0.45 -9.64
C ARG A 239 26.68 0.24 -10.88
N THR A 240 26.20 0.58 -12.07
CA THR A 240 26.97 0.46 -13.33
C THR A 240 28.26 1.28 -13.29
N LYS A 241 28.25 2.47 -12.65
CA LYS A 241 29.47 3.25 -12.42
C LYS A 241 30.47 2.58 -11.48
N ARG A 242 29.99 1.82 -10.48
CA ARG A 242 30.85 1.11 -9.51
C ARG A 242 31.36 -0.23 -10.04
N ALA A 243 30.55 -0.92 -10.81
CA ALA A 243 30.92 -2.15 -11.50
C ALA A 243 31.37 -1.77 -12.92
N LYS A 244 32.69 -1.79 -13.21
CA LYS A 244 33.24 -1.57 -14.56
C LYS A 244 32.84 -2.67 -15.59
N THR A 245 31.91 -3.56 -15.24
CA THR A 245 31.53 -4.72 -16.07
C THR A 245 30.06 -5.08 -15.89
N ASP A 246 29.43 -5.42 -16.99
CA ASP A 246 28.07 -5.92 -17.20
C ASP A 246 26.91 -4.94 -17.10
N GLY A 247 26.46 -4.51 -18.29
CA GLY A 247 25.25 -3.76 -18.51
C GLY A 247 23.99 -4.61 -18.27
N THR A 248 23.53 -4.71 -17.04
CA THR A 248 22.23 -5.28 -16.71
C THR A 248 21.13 -4.40 -17.31
N LYS A 249 20.51 -4.84 -18.39
CA LYS A 249 19.38 -4.16 -19.02
C LYS A 249 18.19 -4.16 -18.06
N VAL A 250 17.88 -3.01 -17.48
CA VAL A 250 16.69 -2.82 -16.64
C VAL A 250 15.44 -3.02 -17.50
N ASN A 251 14.63 -4.02 -17.18
CA ASN A 251 13.42 -4.30 -17.94
C ASN A 251 12.25 -3.44 -17.40
N PHE A 252 12.05 -2.27 -18.01
CA PHE A 252 11.00 -1.31 -17.64
C PHE A 252 9.59 -1.90 -17.61
N LYS A 253 9.26 -2.86 -18.49
CA LYS A 253 7.94 -3.52 -18.50
C LYS A 253 7.64 -4.33 -17.24
N LYS A 254 8.70 -4.84 -16.56
CA LYS A 254 8.53 -5.57 -15.29
C LYS A 254 8.40 -4.64 -14.09
N ILE A 255 8.89 -3.41 -14.18
CA ILE A 255 8.90 -2.43 -13.08
C ILE A 255 7.60 -1.63 -13.06
N PHE A 256 7.03 -1.31 -14.24
CA PHE A 256 5.84 -0.47 -14.34
C PHE A 256 4.58 -1.23 -13.84
N PRO A 257 3.89 -0.72 -12.81
CA PRO A 257 2.69 -1.37 -12.27
C PRO A 257 1.48 -1.09 -13.17
N MET A 258 1.20 -2.00 -14.11
CA MET A 258 0.15 -1.86 -15.13
C MET A 258 -1.24 -1.53 -14.59
N PHE A 259 -1.56 -1.93 -13.35
CA PHE A 259 -2.86 -1.61 -12.74
C PHE A 259 -3.09 -0.10 -12.55
N ILE A 260 -2.01 0.70 -12.45
CA ILE A 260 -2.11 2.18 -12.41
C ILE A 260 -2.62 2.71 -13.75
N LEU A 261 -2.12 2.17 -14.86
CA LEU A 261 -2.62 2.54 -16.19
C LEU A 261 -4.10 2.21 -16.35
N TYR A 262 -4.52 1.01 -15.90
CA TYR A 262 -5.94 0.63 -15.94
C TYR A 262 -6.81 1.48 -15.02
N PHE A 263 -6.32 1.88 -13.84
CA PHE A 263 -6.99 2.84 -12.97
C PHE A 263 -7.20 4.19 -13.67
N LEU A 264 -6.16 4.73 -14.33
CA LEU A 264 -6.27 5.98 -15.09
C LEU A 264 -7.24 5.84 -16.27
N LEU A 265 -7.19 4.73 -17.02
CA LEU A 265 -8.14 4.46 -18.10
C LEU A 265 -9.59 4.41 -17.60
N ALA A 266 -9.84 3.73 -16.46
CA ALA A 266 -11.16 3.72 -15.84
C ALA A 266 -11.63 5.14 -15.48
N SER A 267 -10.73 5.98 -14.96
CA SER A 267 -11.04 7.39 -14.65
C SER A 267 -11.30 8.23 -15.90
N VAL A 268 -10.59 7.97 -16.99
CA VAL A 268 -10.85 8.62 -18.31
C VAL A 268 -12.24 8.24 -18.81
N ILE A 269 -12.59 6.95 -18.76
CA ILE A 269 -13.93 6.47 -19.18
C ILE A 269 -15.01 7.18 -18.36
N THR A 270 -14.86 7.23 -17.03
CA THR A 270 -15.83 7.94 -16.17
C THR A 270 -15.92 9.42 -16.52
N THR A 271 -14.77 10.08 -16.75
CA THR A 271 -14.74 11.50 -17.11
C THR A 271 -15.50 11.76 -18.42
N ILE A 272 -15.27 10.94 -19.45
CA ILE A 272 -15.94 11.04 -20.74
C ILE A 272 -17.45 10.78 -20.58
N CYS A 273 -17.85 9.71 -19.89
CA CYS A 273 -19.25 9.38 -19.67
C CYS A 273 -20.00 10.50 -18.94
N VAL A 274 -19.43 11.04 -17.87
CA VAL A 274 -20.02 12.12 -17.09
C VAL A 274 -20.10 13.40 -17.91
N SER A 275 -19.07 13.73 -18.72
CA SER A 275 -19.09 14.86 -19.64
C SER A 275 -20.15 14.69 -20.75
N ALA A 276 -20.48 13.47 -21.12
CA ALA A 276 -21.55 13.14 -22.07
C ALA A 276 -22.96 13.09 -21.41
N GLY A 277 -23.10 13.50 -20.15
CA GLY A 277 -24.38 13.56 -19.43
C GLY A 277 -24.80 12.28 -18.71
N VAL A 278 -23.94 11.25 -18.64
CA VAL A 278 -24.22 10.04 -17.87
C VAL A 278 -24.06 10.35 -16.38
N SER A 279 -25.06 9.97 -15.57
CA SER A 279 -24.98 10.16 -14.12
C SER A 279 -23.83 9.34 -13.51
N ALA A 280 -23.05 9.97 -12.62
CA ALA A 280 -21.98 9.29 -11.88
C ALA A 280 -22.49 8.11 -11.02
N SER A 281 -23.79 8.07 -10.68
CA SER A 281 -24.44 6.99 -9.93
C SER A 281 -24.39 5.63 -10.66
N VAL A 282 -24.27 5.62 -12.00
CA VAL A 282 -24.11 4.39 -12.79
C VAL A 282 -22.87 3.61 -12.37
N PHE A 283 -21.85 4.28 -11.88
CA PHE A 283 -20.60 3.65 -11.41
C PHE A 283 -20.63 3.24 -9.92
N ALA A 284 -21.68 3.56 -9.17
CA ALA A 284 -21.79 3.24 -7.74
C ALA A 284 -21.67 1.73 -7.42
N PRO A 285 -22.27 0.80 -8.21
CA PRO A 285 -22.09 -0.64 -7.98
C PRO A 285 -20.63 -1.09 -8.10
N LEU A 286 -19.86 -0.51 -9.02
CA LEU A 286 -18.43 -0.82 -9.20
C LEU A 286 -17.61 -0.37 -7.97
N LYS A 287 -17.94 0.80 -7.41
CA LYS A 287 -17.32 1.27 -6.17
C LYS A 287 -17.63 0.36 -4.98
N THR A 288 -18.89 -0.09 -4.85
CA THR A 288 -19.29 -1.02 -3.79
C THR A 288 -18.57 -2.36 -3.93
N LEU A 289 -18.49 -2.89 -5.14
CA LEU A 289 -17.73 -4.10 -5.44
C LEU A 289 -16.24 -3.92 -5.10
N SER A 290 -15.65 -2.79 -5.47
CA SER A 290 -14.26 -2.46 -5.13
C SER A 290 -14.03 -2.52 -3.62
N LYS A 291 -14.88 -1.89 -2.80
CA LYS A 291 -14.78 -1.90 -1.33
C LYS A 291 -14.87 -3.32 -0.76
N PHE A 292 -15.78 -4.15 -1.27
CA PHE A 292 -15.88 -5.55 -0.87
C PHE A 292 -14.61 -6.35 -1.23
N LEU A 293 -14.08 -6.15 -2.45
CA LEU A 293 -12.83 -6.78 -2.88
C LEU A 293 -11.62 -6.32 -2.05
N ILE A 294 -11.62 -5.07 -1.55
CA ILE A 294 -10.62 -4.59 -0.59
C ILE A 294 -10.70 -5.40 0.70
N VAL A 295 -11.89 -5.60 1.28
CA VAL A 295 -12.04 -6.42 2.49
C VAL A 295 -11.55 -7.84 2.25
N MET A 296 -11.91 -8.43 1.11
CA MET A 296 -11.45 -9.77 0.72
C MET A 296 -9.92 -9.85 0.60
N ALA A 297 -9.31 -8.83 -0.01
CA ALA A 297 -7.86 -8.74 -0.11
C ALA A 297 -7.18 -8.57 1.26
N MET A 298 -7.81 -7.83 2.19
CA MET A 298 -7.30 -7.67 3.55
C MET A 298 -7.36 -8.97 4.35
N CYS A 299 -8.39 -9.81 4.18
CA CYS A 299 -8.40 -11.17 4.74
C CYS A 299 -7.19 -11.98 4.24
N ALA A 300 -6.91 -11.90 2.94
CA ALA A 300 -5.76 -12.59 2.35
C ALA A 300 -4.41 -12.05 2.85
N VAL A 301 -4.29 -10.72 3.03
CA VAL A 301 -3.10 -10.09 3.63
C VAL A 301 -2.89 -10.60 5.06
N GLY A 302 -3.95 -10.63 5.88
CA GLY A 302 -3.89 -11.19 7.23
C GLY A 302 -3.49 -12.67 7.24
N LEU A 303 -4.04 -13.49 6.32
CA LEU A 303 -3.66 -14.90 6.16
C LEU A 303 -2.20 -15.10 5.74
N ASN A 304 -1.59 -14.14 5.06
CA ASN A 304 -0.16 -14.17 4.69
C ASN A 304 0.75 -13.62 5.78
N THR A 305 0.21 -13.03 6.86
CA THR A 305 0.98 -12.35 7.89
C THR A 305 1.15 -13.23 9.12
N ASN A 306 2.39 -13.62 9.42
CA ASN A 306 2.74 -14.27 10.67
C ASN A 306 3.50 -13.28 11.57
N ILE A 307 2.76 -12.64 12.48
CA ILE A 307 3.28 -11.58 13.35
C ILE A 307 4.39 -12.09 14.29
N VAL A 308 4.30 -13.34 14.74
CA VAL A 308 5.32 -13.92 15.66
C VAL A 308 6.64 -14.07 14.92
N LYS A 309 6.62 -14.58 13.70
CA LYS A 309 7.80 -14.72 12.87
C LYS A 309 8.42 -13.35 12.55
N LEU A 310 7.59 -12.37 12.19
CA LEU A 310 7.98 -11.00 11.88
C LEU A 310 8.76 -10.33 13.02
N VAL A 311 8.26 -10.42 14.25
CA VAL A 311 8.90 -9.81 15.42
C VAL A 311 10.20 -10.53 15.77
N ARG A 312 10.24 -11.86 15.67
CA ARG A 312 11.43 -12.65 16.02
C ARG A 312 12.61 -12.47 15.06
N THR A 313 12.36 -12.25 13.77
CA THR A 313 13.43 -12.12 12.76
C THR A 313 13.89 -10.68 12.52
N GLY A 314 13.21 -9.68 13.11
CA GLY A 314 13.38 -8.26 12.74
C GLY A 314 14.69 -7.61 13.15
N GLY A 315 15.23 -7.87 14.33
CA GLY A 315 16.51 -7.32 14.82
C GLY A 315 16.72 -5.82 14.53
N LYS A 316 17.95 -5.44 14.16
CA LYS A 316 18.31 -4.05 13.78
C LYS A 316 17.48 -3.48 12.59
N PRO A 317 17.15 -4.25 11.54
CA PRO A 317 16.25 -3.79 10.47
C PRO A 317 14.87 -3.36 10.95
N LEU A 318 14.34 -3.93 12.04
CA LEU A 318 13.07 -3.52 12.63
C LEU A 318 13.16 -2.10 13.20
N ILE A 319 14.27 -1.75 13.87
CA ILE A 319 14.53 -0.39 14.37
C ILE A 319 14.60 0.59 13.19
N MET A 320 15.28 0.21 12.11
CA MET A 320 15.34 1.03 10.89
C MET A 320 13.96 1.26 10.29
N GLY A 321 13.15 0.21 10.15
CA GLY A 321 11.78 0.31 9.66
C GLY A 321 10.91 1.20 10.53
N PHE A 322 11.03 1.09 11.87
CA PHE A 322 10.35 1.97 12.81
C PHE A 322 10.75 3.44 12.64
N CYS A 323 12.04 3.74 12.57
CA CYS A 323 12.51 5.11 12.39
C CYS A 323 12.09 5.69 11.02
N CYS A 324 12.13 4.90 9.95
CA CYS A 324 11.60 5.31 8.65
C CYS A 324 10.09 5.59 8.74
N TRP A 325 9.32 4.71 9.38
CA TRP A 325 7.89 4.84 9.53
C TRP A 325 7.49 6.11 10.32
N VAL A 326 8.11 6.34 11.48
CA VAL A 326 7.88 7.54 12.29
C VAL A 326 8.35 8.80 11.54
N GLY A 327 9.52 8.75 10.91
CA GLY A 327 10.05 9.86 10.13
C GLY A 327 9.14 10.26 8.96
N ILE A 328 8.64 9.28 8.20
CA ILE A 328 7.72 9.51 7.09
C ILE A 328 6.40 10.09 7.60
N ALA A 329 5.83 9.51 8.66
CA ALA A 329 4.57 9.99 9.24
C ALA A 329 4.72 11.42 9.77
N GLY A 330 5.78 11.70 10.54
CA GLY A 330 6.06 13.03 11.06
C GLY A 330 6.28 14.08 9.96
N MET A 331 7.05 13.74 8.92
CA MET A 331 7.26 14.66 7.79
C MET A 331 6.01 14.84 6.93
N SER A 332 5.16 13.83 6.81
CA SER A 332 3.86 13.96 6.15
C SER A 332 2.97 14.98 6.89
N LEU A 333 2.90 14.88 8.22
CA LEU A 333 2.14 15.81 9.06
C LEU A 333 2.72 17.24 8.98
N LEU A 334 4.05 17.37 9.14
CA LEU A 334 4.73 18.66 9.06
C LEU A 334 4.47 19.36 7.72
N MET A 335 4.61 18.63 6.62
CA MET A 335 4.39 19.19 5.29
C MET A 335 2.94 19.58 5.05
N GLN A 336 1.98 18.81 5.56
CA GLN A 336 0.57 19.18 5.46
C GLN A 336 0.26 20.45 6.25
N HIS A 337 0.85 20.60 7.44
CA HIS A 337 0.73 21.83 8.23
C HIS A 337 1.35 23.04 7.51
N VAL A 338 2.56 22.88 6.97
CA VAL A 338 3.25 23.96 6.21
C VAL A 338 2.47 24.35 4.95
N LEU A 339 1.82 23.41 4.29
CA LEU A 339 1.02 23.66 3.09
C LEU A 339 -0.41 24.12 3.38
N GLY A 340 -0.81 24.24 4.64
CA GLY A 340 -2.16 24.63 5.04
C GLY A 340 -3.25 23.65 4.64
N ILE A 341 -2.91 22.34 4.56
CA ILE A 341 -3.86 21.27 4.24
C ILE A 341 -4.53 20.77 5.51
N TRP A 342 -3.79 20.82 6.62
CA TRP A 342 -4.21 20.41 7.96
C TRP A 342 -3.60 21.30 9.02
#